data_8aaac9eb3568b600ab0029c0c7765720
#
_entry.id   8aaac9eb3568b600ab0029c0c7765720
#
_cell.length_a   1.000
_cell.length_b   1.000
_cell.length_c   1.000
_cell.angle_alpha   90.00
_cell.angle_beta   90.00
_cell.angle_gamma   90.00
#
_symmetry.space_group_name_H-M   'P 1'
#
loop_
_entity.id
_entity.type
_entity.pdbx_description
1 polymer ?
#
loop_
_entity_poly.entity_id
_entity_poly.type
_entity_poly.pdbx_seq_one_letter_code
_entity_poly.pdbx_strand_id
1 'polypeptide(L)'
;RMLKAPKFWYQNKISILAILLLPISLLWIIGTFFKKKFAKPVRSKIPVIAVGSAIIGGSGKTPSVIYVCEILEKIGYKPHIISRGYGGSANEVIRVSPEMNYLLVGDEAIMMSKYYPTWVSKNKYSAFSMAEKDGANILVLDDALQSYNIFKNLSIYVYDSIQSFGN
;
A
#
# COMPACT_ATOMS: atom_id res chain seq x y z
N ARG A 1 14.17 7.35 -13.96
CA ARG A 1 15.07 8.19 -13.13
C ARG A 1 14.44 8.29 -11.75
N MET A 2 14.99 7.61 -10.74
CA MET A 2 14.60 7.84 -9.36
C MET A 2 14.99 9.27 -8.98
N LEU A 3 14.02 10.09 -8.61
CA LEU A 3 14.28 11.40 -8.04
C LEU A 3 14.98 11.17 -6.69
N LYS A 4 16.25 11.59 -6.57
CA LYS A 4 16.95 11.53 -5.29
C LYS A 4 16.25 12.49 -4.32
N ALA A 5 15.98 12.01 -3.11
CA ALA A 5 15.40 12.85 -2.07
C ALA A 5 16.27 14.08 -1.83
N PRO A 6 15.67 15.27 -1.65
CA PRO A 6 16.41 16.51 -1.42
C PRO A 6 17.29 16.40 -0.17
N LYS A 7 18.51 16.95 -0.25
CA LYS A 7 19.49 16.87 0.87
C LYS A 7 18.97 17.46 2.18
N PHE A 8 18.07 18.44 2.14
CA PHE A 8 17.50 19.06 3.34
C PHE A 8 16.56 18.14 4.15
N TRP A 9 16.10 17.02 3.57
CA TRP A 9 15.31 16.01 4.30
C TRP A 9 16.13 15.21 5.31
N TYR A 10 17.46 15.24 5.18
CA TYR A 10 18.39 14.51 6.05
C TYR A 10 19.20 15.44 6.96
N GLN A 11 18.86 16.73 7.00
CA GLN A 11 19.57 17.71 7.83
C GLN A 11 18.78 18.02 9.10
N ASN A 12 19.45 17.95 10.25
CA ASN A 12 18.88 18.32 11.55
C ASN A 12 18.70 19.85 11.75
N LYS A 13 18.85 20.65 10.69
CA LYS A 13 18.69 22.12 10.73
C LYS A 13 17.52 22.53 9.85
N ILE A 14 16.72 23.46 10.36
CA ILE A 14 15.61 24.04 9.60
C ILE A 14 16.19 24.81 8.40
N SER A 15 15.91 24.32 7.21
CA SER A 15 16.33 24.98 5.97
C SER A 15 15.35 26.11 5.62
N ILE A 16 15.86 27.23 5.08
CA ILE A 16 15.04 28.33 4.53
C ILE A 16 14.04 27.80 3.49
N LEU A 17 14.45 26.83 2.69
CA LEU A 17 13.58 26.16 1.73
C LEU A 17 12.41 25.44 2.40
N ALA A 18 12.62 24.82 3.57
CA ALA A 18 11.54 24.19 4.34
C ALA A 18 10.53 25.22 4.83
N ILE A 19 10.97 26.41 5.27
CA ILE A 19 10.09 27.50 5.68
C ILE A 19 9.25 28.02 4.50
N LEU A 20 9.86 28.20 3.34
CA LEU A 20 9.15 28.62 2.13
C LEU A 20 8.10 27.59 1.65
N LEU A 21 8.30 26.31 1.93
CA LEU A 21 7.38 25.24 1.58
C LEU A 21 6.25 25.04 2.62
N LEU A 22 6.32 25.67 3.80
CA LEU A 22 5.30 25.55 4.85
C LEU A 22 3.88 25.91 4.37
N PRO A 23 3.64 27.01 3.62
CA PRO A 23 2.29 27.29 3.14
C PRO A 23 1.72 26.21 2.22
N ILE A 24 2.58 25.65 1.36
CA ILE A 24 2.20 24.57 0.45
C ILE A 24 1.87 23.29 1.24
N SER A 25 2.65 22.97 2.27
CA SER A 25 2.39 21.82 3.14
C SER A 25 1.10 21.99 3.92
N LEU A 26 0.78 23.21 4.37
CA LEU A 26 -0.49 23.51 5.06
C LEU A 26 -1.69 23.31 4.13
N LEU A 27 -1.63 23.80 2.89
CA LEU A 27 -2.66 23.54 1.88
C LEU A 27 -2.85 22.04 1.60
N TRP A 28 -1.74 21.30 1.54
CA TRP A 28 -1.79 19.84 1.39
C TRP A 28 -2.47 19.15 2.58
N ILE A 29 -2.16 19.56 3.81
CA ILE A 29 -2.80 19.03 5.03
C ILE A 29 -4.30 19.32 5.03
N ILE A 30 -4.69 20.55 4.70
CA ILE A 30 -6.10 20.93 4.59
C ILE A 30 -6.81 20.10 3.53
N GLY A 31 -6.23 19.97 2.33
CA GLY A 31 -6.79 19.16 1.25
C GLY A 31 -6.94 17.67 1.66
N THR A 32 -5.95 17.12 2.35
CA THR A 32 -5.98 15.75 2.85
C THR A 32 -7.05 15.57 3.93
N PHE A 33 -7.20 16.54 4.82
CA PHE A 33 -8.26 16.56 5.84
C PHE A 33 -9.66 16.53 5.22
N PHE A 34 -9.92 17.39 4.22
CA PHE A 34 -11.18 17.38 3.50
C PHE A 34 -11.41 16.06 2.76
N LYS A 35 -10.39 15.54 2.07
CA LYS A 35 -10.45 14.25 1.39
C LYS A 35 -10.80 13.12 2.37
N LYS A 36 -10.22 13.11 3.56
CA LYS A 36 -10.52 12.12 4.62
C LYS A 36 -11.94 12.30 5.16
N LYS A 37 -12.36 13.55 5.42
CA LYS A 37 -13.67 13.87 6.00
C LYS A 37 -14.84 13.52 5.05
N PHE A 38 -14.67 13.73 3.75
CA PHE A 38 -15.69 13.46 2.74
C PHE A 38 -15.55 12.08 2.07
N ALA A 39 -14.54 11.29 2.43
CA ALA A 39 -14.42 9.94 1.93
C ALA A 39 -15.59 9.09 2.43
N LYS A 40 -16.27 8.41 1.51
CA LYS A 40 -17.26 7.38 1.82
C LYS A 40 -16.57 6.02 1.67
N PRO A 41 -16.12 5.40 2.77
CA PRO A 41 -15.39 4.15 2.66
C PRO A 41 -16.31 3.02 2.21
N VAL A 42 -15.92 2.36 1.15
CA VAL A 42 -16.59 1.15 0.67
C VAL A 42 -16.17 -0.04 1.54
N ARG A 43 -17.13 -0.85 1.93
CA ARG A 43 -16.90 -2.07 2.73
C ARG A 43 -16.85 -3.28 1.83
N SER A 44 -15.87 -4.14 2.06
CA SER A 44 -15.84 -5.51 1.53
C SER A 44 -16.79 -6.40 2.34
N LYS A 45 -17.24 -7.51 1.75
CA LYS A 45 -18.00 -8.55 2.45
C LYS A 45 -17.13 -9.35 3.41
N ILE A 46 -15.84 -9.46 3.10
CA ILE A 46 -14.83 -10.16 3.91
C ILE A 46 -13.89 -9.16 4.58
N PRO A 47 -13.25 -9.54 5.71
CA PRO A 47 -12.33 -8.65 6.42
C PRO A 47 -11.19 -8.12 5.54
N VAL A 48 -10.79 -6.89 5.81
CA VAL A 48 -9.72 -6.19 5.08
C VAL A 48 -8.66 -5.72 6.07
N ILE A 49 -7.43 -6.17 5.86
CA ILE A 49 -6.23 -5.70 6.57
C ILE A 49 -5.41 -4.84 5.62
N ALA A 50 -5.02 -3.64 6.03
CA ALA A 50 -4.10 -2.82 5.28
C ALA A 50 -2.72 -2.86 5.91
N VAL A 51 -1.71 -3.12 5.10
CA VAL A 51 -0.29 -3.03 5.49
C VAL A 51 0.33 -1.88 4.70
N GLY A 52 1.13 -1.06 5.35
CA GLY A 52 1.82 0.03 4.67
C GLY A 52 2.83 0.72 5.56
N SER A 53 3.59 1.65 4.99
CA SER A 53 4.64 2.39 5.67
C SER A 53 4.40 3.89 5.56
N ALA A 54 4.85 4.64 6.56
CA ALA A 54 4.88 6.10 6.51
C ALA A 54 6.06 6.62 5.66
N ILE A 55 7.09 5.79 5.44
CA ILE A 55 8.32 6.19 4.75
C ILE A 55 8.32 5.62 3.32
N ILE A 56 8.74 6.45 2.36
CA ILE A 56 8.94 6.06 0.96
C ILE A 56 10.30 5.36 0.84
N GLY A 57 10.31 4.13 0.34
CA GLY A 57 11.53 3.33 0.10
C GLY A 57 11.62 2.12 1.04
N GLY A 58 12.55 1.22 0.80
CA GLY A 58 12.90 -0.06 1.41
C GLY A 58 12.52 -0.41 2.85
N SER A 59 11.33 -0.02 3.30
CA SER A 59 10.83 -0.17 4.68
C SER A 59 10.36 -1.60 5.03
N GLY A 60 10.67 -2.59 4.19
CA GLY A 60 10.26 -3.98 4.45
C GLY A 60 8.76 -4.26 4.29
N LYS A 61 8.00 -3.40 3.58
CA LYS A 61 6.55 -3.60 3.37
C LYS A 61 6.21 -4.96 2.77
N THR A 62 6.83 -5.32 1.66
CA THR A 62 6.53 -6.56 0.93
C THR A 62 6.76 -7.81 1.78
N PRO A 63 7.88 -7.98 2.48
CA PRO A 63 8.05 -9.07 3.44
C PRO A 63 7.02 -9.05 4.56
N SER A 64 6.63 -7.86 5.06
CA SER A 64 5.62 -7.75 6.11
C SER A 64 4.23 -8.18 5.63
N VAL A 65 3.86 -7.86 4.38
CA VAL A 65 2.59 -8.32 3.78
C VAL A 65 2.57 -9.85 3.71
N ILE A 66 3.66 -10.47 3.23
CA ILE A 66 3.79 -11.93 3.14
C ILE A 66 3.69 -12.56 4.54
N TYR A 67 4.39 -12.00 5.53
CA TYR A 67 4.35 -12.48 6.91
C TYR A 67 2.96 -12.38 7.54
N VAL A 68 2.22 -11.29 7.29
CA VAL A 68 0.83 -11.16 7.74
C VAL A 68 -0.04 -12.25 7.11
N CYS A 69 0.12 -12.53 5.81
CA CYS A 69 -0.59 -13.62 5.14
C CYS A 69 -0.26 -14.99 5.75
N GLU A 70 1.01 -15.23 6.08
CA GLU A 70 1.45 -16.47 6.72
C GLU A 70 0.79 -16.68 8.10
N ILE A 71 0.71 -15.63 8.92
CA ILE A 71 0.00 -15.68 10.21
C ILE A 71 -1.49 -15.99 10.00
N LEU A 72 -2.12 -15.31 9.04
CA LEU A 72 -3.54 -15.51 8.73
C LEU A 72 -3.83 -16.93 8.26
N GLU A 73 -2.98 -17.49 7.42
CA GLU A 73 -3.10 -18.87 6.94
C GLU A 73 -2.97 -19.88 8.09
N LYS A 74 -2.02 -19.69 9.01
CA LYS A 74 -1.83 -20.55 10.19
C LYS A 74 -3.07 -20.59 11.11
N ILE A 75 -3.88 -19.56 11.10
CA ILE A 75 -5.13 -19.49 11.88
C ILE A 75 -6.38 -19.80 11.04
N GLY A 76 -6.20 -20.36 9.84
CA GLY A 76 -7.28 -20.92 9.02
C GLY A 76 -7.93 -19.97 8.02
N TYR A 77 -7.36 -18.78 7.81
CA TYR A 77 -7.81 -17.89 6.74
C TYR A 77 -7.18 -18.26 5.39
N LYS A 78 -7.83 -17.78 4.32
CA LYS A 78 -7.34 -17.84 2.93
C LYS A 78 -7.05 -16.41 2.46
N PRO A 79 -5.86 -15.87 2.78
CA PRO A 79 -5.54 -14.49 2.46
C PRO A 79 -5.24 -14.33 0.97
N HIS A 80 -5.83 -13.30 0.34
CA HIS A 80 -5.43 -12.82 -0.96
C HIS A 80 -4.86 -11.41 -0.82
N ILE A 81 -3.77 -11.14 -1.55
CA ILE A 81 -3.09 -9.85 -1.54
C ILE A 81 -3.66 -8.98 -2.66
N ILE A 82 -3.91 -7.70 -2.35
CA ILE A 82 -4.29 -6.71 -3.35
C ILE A 82 -3.28 -5.57 -3.32
N SER A 83 -2.55 -5.44 -4.42
CA SER A 83 -1.56 -4.37 -4.64
C SER A 83 -2.04 -3.38 -5.69
N ARG A 84 -1.44 -2.20 -5.71
CA ARG A 84 -1.67 -1.19 -6.75
C ARG A 84 -0.91 -1.49 -8.03
N GLY A 85 0.10 -2.37 -7.97
CA GLY A 85 0.99 -2.65 -9.10
C GLY A 85 1.90 -1.45 -9.40
N TYR A 86 2.59 -0.93 -8.39
CA TYR A 86 3.50 0.19 -8.57
C TYR A 86 4.57 -0.15 -9.63
N GLY A 87 4.81 0.79 -10.56
CA GLY A 87 5.72 0.56 -11.70
C GLY A 87 5.11 -0.21 -12.87
N GLY A 88 3.94 -0.83 -12.69
CA GLY A 88 3.22 -1.54 -13.74
C GLY A 88 2.28 -0.65 -14.56
N SER A 89 1.95 -1.11 -15.77
CA SER A 89 1.07 -0.42 -16.72
C SER A 89 -0.38 -0.92 -16.71
N ALA A 90 -0.70 -1.93 -15.88
CA ALA A 90 -2.04 -2.53 -15.82
C ALA A 90 -3.13 -1.50 -15.52
N ASN A 91 -4.20 -1.49 -16.32
CA ASN A 91 -5.37 -0.63 -16.13
C ASN A 91 -6.57 -1.41 -15.59
N GLU A 92 -6.58 -2.71 -15.77
CA GLU A 92 -7.64 -3.62 -15.35
C GLU A 92 -7.23 -4.39 -14.09
N VAL A 93 -8.18 -5.13 -13.51
CA VAL A 93 -7.89 -6.06 -12.42
C VAL A 93 -7.22 -7.29 -13.00
N ILE A 94 -6.01 -7.57 -12.53
CA ILE A 94 -5.20 -8.71 -12.99
C ILE A 94 -4.88 -9.60 -11.81
N ARG A 95 -5.15 -10.90 -11.93
CA ARG A 95 -4.55 -11.92 -11.06
C ARG A 95 -3.11 -12.16 -11.49
N VAL A 96 -2.18 -11.91 -10.61
CA VAL A 96 -0.76 -11.97 -10.92
C VAL A 96 -0.27 -13.41 -10.91
N SER A 97 0.47 -13.78 -11.96
CA SER A 97 1.25 -15.02 -12.03
C SER A 97 2.74 -14.68 -11.96
N PRO A 98 3.59 -15.55 -11.34
CA PRO A 98 5.03 -15.32 -11.21
C PRO A 98 5.77 -15.14 -12.55
N GLU A 99 5.20 -15.63 -13.64
CA GLU A 99 5.79 -15.58 -15.00
C GLU A 99 5.41 -14.30 -15.76
N MET A 100 4.53 -13.46 -15.19
CA MET A 100 4.09 -12.23 -15.85
C MET A 100 5.22 -11.22 -15.97
N ASN A 101 5.11 -10.36 -16.98
CA ASN A 101 6.04 -9.26 -17.17
C ASN A 101 5.86 -8.20 -16.07
N TYR A 102 6.95 -7.88 -15.36
CA TYR A 102 6.96 -6.88 -14.29
C TYR A 102 6.55 -5.48 -14.77
N LEU A 103 6.77 -5.16 -16.06
CA LEU A 103 6.32 -3.91 -16.66
C LEU A 103 4.79 -3.79 -16.71
N LEU A 104 4.08 -4.90 -16.60
CA LEU A 104 2.61 -4.92 -16.57
C LEU A 104 2.08 -4.77 -15.14
N VAL A 105 2.58 -5.56 -14.20
CA VAL A 105 1.97 -5.71 -12.86
C VAL A 105 2.84 -5.18 -11.72
N GLY A 106 4.10 -4.81 -11.98
CA GLY A 106 5.07 -4.39 -10.98
C GLY A 106 5.83 -5.57 -10.37
N ASP A 107 7.08 -5.33 -10.00
CA ASP A 107 8.01 -6.33 -9.45
C ASP A 107 7.58 -6.83 -8.06
N GLU A 108 7.11 -5.95 -7.19
CA GLU A 108 6.62 -6.32 -5.85
C GLU A 108 5.41 -7.27 -5.92
N ALA A 109 4.48 -7.03 -6.86
CA ALA A 109 3.32 -7.90 -7.04
C ALA A 109 3.71 -9.30 -7.53
N ILE A 110 4.70 -9.39 -8.43
CA ILE A 110 5.25 -10.68 -8.85
C ILE A 110 5.91 -11.40 -7.68
N MET A 111 6.68 -10.69 -6.86
CA MET A 111 7.30 -11.27 -5.68
C MET A 111 6.26 -11.86 -4.73
N MET A 112 5.19 -11.11 -4.43
CA MET A 112 4.11 -11.57 -3.56
C MET A 112 3.34 -12.75 -4.15
N SER A 113 3.13 -12.78 -5.47
CA SER A 113 2.36 -13.84 -6.15
C SER A 113 3.04 -15.22 -6.09
N LYS A 114 4.33 -15.27 -5.78
CA LYS A 114 5.06 -16.55 -5.55
C LYS A 114 4.63 -17.25 -4.25
N TYR A 115 4.01 -16.50 -3.34
CA TYR A 115 3.64 -17.00 -2.00
C TYR A 115 2.12 -17.07 -1.82
N TYR A 116 1.39 -16.04 -2.26
CA TYR A 116 -0.05 -15.92 -2.07
C TYR A 116 -0.76 -15.41 -3.33
N PRO A 117 -2.03 -15.80 -3.55
CA PRO A 117 -2.83 -15.24 -4.63
C PRO A 117 -2.83 -13.72 -4.55
N THR A 118 -2.29 -13.08 -5.58
CA THR A 118 -2.06 -11.64 -5.63
C THR A 118 -2.81 -11.00 -6.79
N TRP A 119 -3.46 -9.88 -6.53
CA TRP A 119 -4.24 -9.11 -7.49
C TRP A 119 -3.67 -7.71 -7.62
N VAL A 120 -3.58 -7.23 -8.84
CA VAL A 120 -3.18 -5.86 -9.14
C VAL A 120 -4.38 -5.10 -9.66
N SER A 121 -4.62 -3.91 -9.09
CA SER A 121 -5.62 -2.98 -9.58
C SER A 121 -5.31 -1.55 -9.13
N LYS A 122 -5.41 -0.57 -10.03
CA LYS A 122 -5.33 0.86 -9.69
C LYS A 122 -6.43 1.26 -8.71
N ASN A 123 -7.62 0.71 -8.91
CA ASN A 123 -8.72 0.78 -7.95
C ASN A 123 -8.79 -0.53 -7.16
N LYS A 124 -8.17 -0.56 -5.99
CA LYS A 124 -8.09 -1.76 -5.15
C LYS A 124 -9.46 -2.40 -4.87
N TYR A 125 -10.51 -1.59 -4.75
CA TYR A 125 -11.86 -2.09 -4.52
C TYR A 125 -12.36 -2.98 -5.67
N SER A 126 -12.00 -2.67 -6.91
CA SER A 126 -12.43 -3.48 -8.06
C SER A 126 -11.92 -4.92 -8.01
N ALA A 127 -10.80 -5.16 -7.30
CA ALA A 127 -10.24 -6.50 -7.12
C ALA A 127 -10.95 -7.33 -6.03
N PHE A 128 -11.73 -6.71 -5.14
CA PHE A 128 -12.34 -7.41 -3.99
C PHE A 128 -13.27 -8.54 -4.42
N SER A 129 -14.20 -8.25 -5.30
CA SER A 129 -15.16 -9.26 -5.77
C SER A 129 -14.51 -10.38 -6.56
N MET A 130 -13.40 -10.10 -7.23
CA MET A 130 -12.66 -11.12 -7.97
C MET A 130 -11.88 -12.02 -7.02
N ALA A 131 -11.22 -11.44 -6.02
CA ALA A 131 -10.52 -12.21 -4.99
C ALA A 131 -11.49 -13.06 -4.15
N GLU A 132 -12.68 -12.51 -3.78
CA GLU A 132 -13.74 -13.27 -3.09
C GLU A 132 -14.21 -14.47 -3.92
N LYS A 133 -14.45 -14.29 -5.22
CA LYS A 133 -14.85 -15.37 -6.14
C LYS A 133 -13.76 -16.43 -6.30
N ASP A 134 -12.49 -16.04 -6.20
CA ASP A 134 -11.33 -16.93 -6.25
C ASP A 134 -11.05 -17.63 -4.91
N GLY A 135 -11.93 -17.45 -3.91
CA GLY A 135 -11.92 -18.18 -2.64
C GLY A 135 -11.26 -17.46 -1.46
N ALA A 136 -10.94 -16.17 -1.58
CA ALA A 136 -10.48 -15.37 -0.45
C ALA A 136 -11.55 -15.27 0.64
N ASN A 137 -11.17 -15.42 1.90
CA ASN A 137 -12.02 -15.09 3.04
C ASN A 137 -11.44 -13.94 3.90
N ILE A 138 -10.29 -13.41 3.50
CA ILE A 138 -9.68 -12.20 4.04
C ILE A 138 -8.80 -11.53 2.97
N LEU A 139 -8.77 -10.20 2.95
CA LEU A 139 -7.96 -9.42 2.02
C LEU A 139 -6.82 -8.71 2.76
N VAL A 140 -5.62 -8.78 2.20
CA VAL A 140 -4.46 -8.03 2.68
C VAL A 140 -4.09 -7.00 1.61
N LEU A 141 -4.25 -5.73 1.93
CA LEU A 141 -3.95 -4.62 1.02
C LEU A 141 -2.52 -4.15 1.21
N ASP A 142 -1.73 -4.26 0.16
CA ASP A 142 -0.40 -3.69 0.10
C ASP A 142 -0.48 -2.18 -0.17
N ASP A 143 0.24 -1.40 0.64
CA ASP A 143 0.35 0.06 0.59
C ASP A 143 -1.00 0.79 0.49
N ALA A 144 -1.91 0.49 1.41
CA ALA A 144 -3.27 1.02 1.40
C ALA A 144 -3.63 1.90 2.60
N LEU A 145 -2.67 2.30 3.43
CA LEU A 145 -2.95 3.12 4.62
C LEU A 145 -3.62 4.45 4.26
N GLN A 146 -3.22 5.07 3.16
CA GLN A 146 -3.74 6.34 2.66
C GLN A 146 -5.01 6.19 1.78
N SER A 147 -5.52 4.97 1.60
CA SER A 147 -6.76 4.73 0.84
C SER A 147 -7.98 4.98 1.72
N TYR A 148 -8.41 6.24 1.86
CA TYR A 148 -9.56 6.64 2.71
C TYR A 148 -10.92 6.16 2.18
N ASN A 149 -10.98 5.76 0.92
CA ASN A 149 -12.19 5.23 0.27
C ASN A 149 -12.43 3.74 0.50
N ILE A 150 -11.61 3.08 1.31
CA ILE A 150 -11.74 1.66 1.66
C ILE A 150 -11.85 1.53 3.17
N PHE A 151 -12.89 0.82 3.64
CA PHE A 151 -12.99 0.44 5.04
C PHE A 151 -11.99 -0.68 5.35
N LYS A 152 -11.21 -0.51 6.40
CA LYS A 152 -10.19 -1.45 6.86
C LYS A 152 -10.55 -1.91 8.26
N ASN A 153 -10.58 -3.22 8.50
CA ASN A 153 -10.79 -3.79 9.82
C ASN A 153 -9.56 -3.62 10.71
N LEU A 154 -8.35 -3.70 10.08
CA LEU A 154 -7.07 -3.51 10.74
C LEU A 154 -6.12 -2.75 9.83
N SER A 155 -5.29 -1.89 10.41
CA SER A 155 -4.21 -1.20 9.71
C SER A 155 -2.89 -1.45 10.43
N ILE A 156 -1.92 -1.99 9.70
CA ILE A 156 -0.58 -2.34 10.20
C ILE A 156 0.41 -1.35 9.60
N TYR A 157 1.12 -0.65 10.47
CA TYR A 157 2.17 0.28 10.10
C TYR A 157 3.54 -0.42 10.22
N VAL A 158 4.27 -0.46 9.12
CA VAL A 158 5.63 -0.95 9.06
C VAL A 158 6.57 0.26 9.07
N TYR A 159 7.53 0.26 9.96
CA TYR A 159 8.57 1.29 10.03
C TYR A 159 9.94 0.65 10.21
N ASP A 160 10.95 1.29 9.66
CA ASP A 160 12.34 0.91 9.84
C ASP A 160 12.85 1.48 11.17
N SER A 161 13.38 0.62 12.05
CA SER A 161 13.91 1.03 13.37
C SER A 161 15.13 1.97 13.26
N ILE A 162 15.84 1.94 12.12
CA ILE A 162 17.03 2.79 11.89
C ILE A 162 16.61 4.15 11.37
N GLN A 163 15.64 4.20 10.44
CA GLN A 163 15.17 5.45 9.84
C GLN A 163 14.01 6.08 10.59
N SER A 164 13.42 5.35 11.55
CA SER A 164 12.28 5.79 12.36
C SER A 164 11.13 6.34 11.52
N PHE A 165 10.57 7.49 11.84
CA PHE A 165 9.48 8.11 11.07
C PHE A 165 9.97 9.07 9.98
N GLY A 166 11.28 9.17 9.75
CA GLY A 166 11.89 10.19 8.91
C GLY A 166 11.95 11.55 9.64
N ASN A 167 12.68 12.49 9.06
CA ASN A 167 12.72 13.88 9.55
C ASN A 167 11.55 14.67 8.96
#